data_628a9103b696e090d13d884ecaba8489
#
_entry.id   628a9103b696e090d13d884ecaba8489
#
_cell.length_a   1.000
_cell.length_b   1.000
_cell.length_c   1.000
_cell.angle_alpha   90.00
_cell.angle_beta   90.00
_cell.angle_gamma   90.00
#
_symmetry.space_group_name_H-M   'P 1'
#
loop_
_entity.id
_entity.type
_entity.pdbx_description
1 polymer ?
#
loop_
_entity_poly.entity_id
_entity_poly.type
_entity_poly.pdbx_seq_one_letter_code
_entity_poly.pdbx_strand_id
1 'polypeptide(L)'
;MSEHRVILADCREMPEISEGSVHLVVTSPPYWCIKDYAHPGQIGYDQSYENYLDDLKKVISECCRVLQPGCRAAINIGDQYLRASEHGRYRVQPIPADIIIIGRQVGFDFMGNIIWKKISTTRTTGGGQWMGSIYYPRDGQITYEHEYIILFRKRGRWPRPAPEHREKSKLTKRQRSEWFRGIWRIAPERQNKHAAMFRDGRW
;
A
#
# COMPACT_ATOMS: atom_id res chain seq x y z
N MET A 1 -13.56 1.69 -25.88
CA MET A 1 -12.82 2.79 -25.24
C MET A 1 -12.89 2.56 -23.74
N SER A 2 -11.83 2.86 -22.97
CA SER A 2 -11.85 2.84 -21.52
C SER A 2 -12.38 4.19 -21.02
N GLU A 3 -13.25 4.14 -20.01
CA GLU A 3 -13.74 5.34 -19.32
C GLU A 3 -12.95 5.53 -18.03
N HIS A 4 -12.56 6.78 -17.74
CA HIS A 4 -11.86 7.15 -16.52
C HIS A 4 -12.68 8.20 -15.77
N ARG A 5 -12.90 7.95 -14.48
CA ARG A 5 -13.62 8.88 -13.61
C ARG A 5 -12.77 9.22 -12.39
N VAL A 6 -12.66 10.49 -12.05
CA VAL A 6 -12.03 10.99 -10.83
C VAL A 6 -13.12 11.51 -9.91
N ILE A 7 -13.12 11.05 -8.65
CA ILE A 7 -14.04 11.49 -7.60
C ILE A 7 -13.20 12.15 -6.51
N LEU A 8 -13.45 13.43 -6.25
CA LEU A 8 -12.82 14.16 -5.15
C LEU A 8 -13.72 14.04 -3.92
N ALA A 9 -13.38 13.10 -3.02
CA ALA A 9 -14.15 12.80 -1.82
C ALA A 9 -13.26 12.15 -0.74
N ASP A 10 -13.79 12.03 0.46
CA ASP A 10 -13.15 11.30 1.55
C ASP A 10 -13.34 9.80 1.36
N CYS A 11 -12.24 9.06 1.26
CA CYS A 11 -12.28 7.61 1.05
C CYS A 11 -12.72 6.79 2.29
N ARG A 12 -12.91 7.43 3.44
CA ARG A 12 -13.51 6.79 4.62
C ARG A 12 -15.00 6.51 4.43
N GLU A 13 -15.63 7.22 3.47
CA GLU A 13 -17.00 7.02 3.03
C GLU A 13 -17.06 7.19 1.51
N MET A 14 -17.52 6.19 0.77
CA MET A 14 -17.57 6.21 -0.70
C MET A 14 -19.01 6.01 -1.21
N PRO A 15 -19.96 6.91 -0.87
CA PRO A 15 -21.37 6.75 -1.25
C PRO A 15 -21.59 6.77 -2.76
N GLU A 16 -20.69 7.38 -3.53
CA GLU A 16 -20.76 7.44 -4.99
C GLU A 16 -20.47 6.09 -5.68
N ILE A 17 -19.92 5.13 -4.92
CA ILE A 17 -19.57 3.80 -5.43
C ILE A 17 -20.52 2.76 -4.82
N SER A 18 -21.29 2.14 -5.68
CA SER A 18 -22.27 1.11 -5.26
C SER A 18 -21.59 -0.10 -4.65
N GLU A 19 -22.24 -0.73 -3.67
CA GLU A 19 -21.79 -1.98 -3.09
C GLU A 19 -21.58 -3.06 -4.16
N GLY A 20 -20.48 -3.80 -4.05
CA GLY A 20 -20.20 -4.92 -4.94
C GLY A 20 -20.05 -4.56 -6.42
N SER A 21 -19.70 -3.32 -6.75
CA SER A 21 -19.54 -2.85 -8.13
C SER A 21 -18.10 -2.89 -8.65
N VAL A 22 -17.11 -2.99 -7.75
CA VAL A 22 -15.68 -2.87 -8.07
C VAL A 22 -15.03 -4.26 -8.20
N HIS A 23 -14.22 -4.45 -9.23
CA HIS A 23 -13.50 -5.72 -9.46
C HIS A 23 -12.09 -5.75 -8.86
N LEU A 24 -11.48 -4.60 -8.65
CA LEU A 24 -10.14 -4.49 -8.09
C LEU A 24 -9.98 -3.17 -7.35
N VAL A 25 -9.42 -3.23 -6.15
CA VAL A 25 -8.90 -2.06 -5.43
C VAL A 25 -7.39 -2.12 -5.46
N VAL A 26 -6.74 -1.00 -5.82
CA VAL A 26 -5.29 -0.81 -5.70
C VAL A 26 -5.06 0.52 -5.01
N THR A 27 -4.38 0.53 -3.88
CA THR A 27 -4.15 1.76 -3.11
C THR A 27 -2.83 1.71 -2.34
N SER A 28 -2.32 2.89 -2.02
CA SER A 28 -1.23 3.12 -1.07
C SER A 28 -1.72 4.19 -0.10
N PRO A 29 -2.26 3.82 1.07
CA PRO A 29 -2.72 4.79 2.05
C PRO A 29 -1.56 5.59 2.62
N PRO A 30 -1.79 6.74 3.28
CA PRO A 30 -0.75 7.46 4.00
C PRO A 30 -0.05 6.56 5.02
N TYR A 31 1.27 6.70 5.16
CA TYR A 31 2.08 5.92 6.11
C TYR A 31 2.17 6.68 7.44
N TRP A 32 1.06 6.85 8.12
CA TRP A 32 0.91 7.59 9.35
C TRP A 32 1.55 9.01 9.26
N CYS A 33 2.51 9.35 10.12
CA CYS A 33 3.07 10.70 10.26
C CYS A 33 4.27 11.01 9.34
N ILE A 34 4.51 10.20 8.28
CA ILE A 34 5.69 10.40 7.41
C ILE A 34 5.60 11.69 6.59
N LYS A 35 4.41 12.02 6.07
CA LYS A 35 4.26 13.14 5.13
C LYS A 35 3.03 13.98 5.45
N ASP A 36 3.25 15.29 5.52
CA ASP A 36 2.20 16.27 5.49
C ASP A 36 1.79 16.55 4.04
N TYR A 37 0.51 16.35 3.75
CA TYR A 37 -0.10 16.69 2.45
C TYR A 37 -0.81 18.05 2.49
N ALA A 38 -0.65 18.81 3.57
CA ALA A 38 -1.23 20.14 3.78
C ALA A 38 -2.76 20.16 3.64
N HIS A 39 -3.45 19.13 4.12
CA HIS A 39 -4.90 19.02 4.10
C HIS A 39 -5.44 18.75 5.51
N PRO A 40 -6.38 19.54 6.05
CA PRO A 40 -6.85 19.44 7.45
C PRO A 40 -7.58 18.11 7.75
N GLY A 41 -8.07 17.41 6.75
CA GLY A 41 -8.72 16.09 6.90
C GLY A 41 -7.80 14.91 6.58
N GLN A 42 -6.50 15.15 6.46
CA GLN A 42 -5.52 14.12 6.14
C GLN A 42 -5.53 12.99 7.17
N ILE A 43 -5.54 11.76 6.69
CA ILE A 43 -5.38 10.58 7.54
C ILE A 43 -3.91 10.47 7.95
N GLY A 44 -3.64 10.42 9.25
CA GLY A 44 -2.37 10.00 9.85
C GLY A 44 -1.49 11.12 10.41
N TYR A 45 -1.27 12.23 9.70
CA TYR A 45 -0.17 13.15 10.01
C TYR A 45 -0.22 13.71 11.44
N ASP A 46 -1.34 14.26 11.87
CA ASP A 46 -1.53 14.84 13.22
C ASP A 46 -2.32 13.92 14.17
N GLN A 47 -2.42 12.63 13.84
CA GLN A 47 -3.21 11.68 14.63
C GLN A 47 -2.33 10.83 15.53
N SER A 48 -2.90 10.34 16.65
CA SER A 48 -2.33 9.19 17.36
C SER A 48 -2.32 7.97 16.44
N TYR A 49 -1.48 7.01 16.74
CA TYR A 49 -1.41 5.79 15.92
C TYR A 49 -2.73 5.02 15.92
N GLU A 50 -3.41 5.00 17.05
CA GLU A 50 -4.71 4.36 17.22
C GLU A 50 -5.78 5.02 16.35
N ASN A 51 -5.88 6.36 16.36
CA ASN A 51 -6.83 7.11 15.53
C ASN A 51 -6.55 6.90 14.03
N TYR A 52 -5.27 6.85 13.65
CA TYR A 52 -4.86 6.51 12.29
C TYR A 52 -5.34 5.11 11.87
N LEU A 53 -5.19 4.10 12.74
CA LEU A 53 -5.66 2.75 12.46
C LEU A 53 -7.20 2.68 12.38
N ASP A 54 -7.90 3.44 13.21
CA ASP A 54 -9.38 3.53 13.15
C ASP A 54 -9.86 4.14 11.84
N ASP A 55 -9.19 5.17 11.34
CA ASP A 55 -9.50 5.76 10.04
C ASP A 55 -9.15 4.82 8.89
N LEU A 56 -8.02 4.12 8.95
CA LEU A 56 -7.69 3.09 7.97
C LEU A 56 -8.71 1.95 7.96
N LYS A 57 -9.24 1.58 9.13
CA LYS A 57 -10.29 0.57 9.23
C LYS A 57 -11.55 0.99 8.49
N LYS A 58 -11.95 2.27 8.56
CA LYS A 58 -13.08 2.80 7.77
C LYS A 58 -12.80 2.68 6.28
N VAL A 59 -11.63 3.13 5.81
CA VAL A 59 -11.21 3.02 4.40
C VAL A 59 -11.23 1.57 3.92
N ILE A 60 -10.65 0.64 4.68
CA ILE A 60 -10.59 -0.78 4.33
C ILE A 60 -11.99 -1.41 4.34
N SER A 61 -12.89 -0.96 5.23
CA SER A 61 -14.29 -1.38 5.26
C SER A 61 -15.02 -0.95 4.00
N GLU A 62 -14.84 0.29 3.56
CA GLU A 62 -15.41 0.79 2.31
C GLU A 62 -14.83 0.04 1.09
N CYS A 63 -13.52 -0.20 1.06
CA CYS A 63 -12.92 -1.05 0.04
C CYS A 63 -13.56 -2.45 -0.02
N CYS A 64 -13.85 -3.02 1.15
CA CYS A 64 -14.54 -4.31 1.23
C CYS A 64 -15.99 -4.22 0.74
N ARG A 65 -16.71 -3.15 1.12
CA ARG A 65 -18.10 -2.94 0.70
C ARG A 65 -18.21 -2.85 -0.82
N VAL A 66 -17.40 -2.00 -1.44
CA VAL A 66 -17.49 -1.74 -2.90
C VAL A 66 -17.01 -2.90 -3.77
N LEU A 67 -16.11 -3.74 -3.26
CA LEU A 67 -15.61 -4.89 -4.01
C LEU A 67 -16.69 -5.95 -4.22
N GLN A 68 -16.69 -6.55 -5.42
CA GLN A 68 -17.49 -7.75 -5.68
C GLN A 68 -16.96 -8.95 -4.86
N PRO A 69 -17.82 -9.88 -4.43
CA PRO A 69 -17.40 -11.12 -3.79
C PRO A 69 -16.36 -11.86 -4.64
N GLY A 70 -15.29 -12.36 -4.03
CA GLY A 70 -14.20 -13.05 -4.70
C GLY A 70 -13.15 -12.14 -5.34
N CYS A 71 -13.42 -10.84 -5.45
CA CYS A 71 -12.49 -9.84 -6.00
C CYS A 71 -11.42 -9.42 -5.00
N ARG A 72 -10.41 -8.70 -5.46
CA ARG A 72 -9.16 -8.47 -4.72
C ARG A 72 -8.94 -7.00 -4.39
N ALA A 73 -8.27 -6.78 -3.25
CA ALA A 73 -7.61 -5.52 -2.92
C ALA A 73 -6.10 -5.74 -2.80
N ALA A 74 -5.33 -4.82 -3.36
CA ALA A 74 -3.89 -4.74 -3.23
C ALA A 74 -3.53 -3.43 -2.53
N ILE A 75 -2.92 -3.53 -1.35
CA ILE A 75 -2.56 -2.37 -0.53
C ILE A 75 -1.04 -2.31 -0.42
N ASN A 76 -0.43 -1.27 -0.99
CA ASN A 76 1.00 -1.01 -0.82
C ASN A 76 1.24 -0.19 0.44
N ILE A 77 2.11 -0.68 1.32
CA ILE A 77 2.45 -0.04 2.59
C ILE A 77 3.81 -0.53 3.08
N GLY A 78 4.53 0.30 3.82
CA GLY A 78 5.79 -0.04 4.48
C GLY A 78 5.74 0.12 5.98
N ASP A 79 6.73 -0.46 6.66
CA ASP A 79 7.00 -0.18 8.07
C ASP A 79 7.49 1.26 8.22
N GLN A 80 7.21 1.87 9.36
CA GLN A 80 7.67 3.21 9.67
C GLN A 80 8.70 3.19 10.80
N TYR A 81 9.85 3.80 10.54
CA TYR A 81 10.87 4.05 11.54
C TYR A 81 10.54 5.30 12.35
N LEU A 82 10.51 5.19 13.66
CA LEU A 82 10.22 6.26 14.60
C LEU A 82 11.49 6.71 15.32
N ARG A 83 11.82 7.99 15.20
CA ARG A 83 13.01 8.59 15.81
C ARG A 83 12.81 8.80 17.31
N ALA A 84 13.88 8.63 18.09
CA ALA A 84 13.83 8.87 19.53
C ALA A 84 13.54 10.34 19.87
N SER A 85 14.01 11.29 19.06
CA SER A 85 13.75 12.73 19.25
C SER A 85 12.27 13.11 19.16
N GLU A 86 11.48 12.35 18.40
CA GLU A 86 10.06 12.62 18.14
C GLU A 86 9.13 11.72 18.97
N HIS A 87 9.61 10.49 19.29
CA HIS A 87 8.79 9.44 19.90
C HIS A 87 9.38 8.86 21.19
N GLY A 88 10.36 9.53 21.81
CA GLY A 88 10.98 9.14 23.07
C GLY A 88 11.95 7.97 23.00
N ARG A 89 11.80 7.07 22.02
CA ARG A 89 12.72 5.94 21.76
C ARG A 89 12.71 5.53 20.30
N TYR A 90 13.81 4.96 19.84
CA TYR A 90 13.88 4.32 18.53
C TYR A 90 13.01 3.08 18.51
N ARG A 91 12.14 2.98 17.53
CA ARG A 91 11.32 1.79 17.26
C ARG A 91 10.84 1.77 15.83
N VAL A 92 10.33 0.62 15.42
CA VAL A 92 9.65 0.45 14.13
C VAL A 92 8.16 0.26 14.41
N GLN A 93 7.33 0.96 13.65
CA GLN A 93 5.90 0.76 13.67
C GLN A 93 5.52 -0.20 12.55
N PRO A 94 5.01 -1.41 12.84
CA PRO A 94 4.77 -2.46 11.86
C PRO A 94 3.40 -2.27 11.18
N ILE A 95 3.20 -1.16 10.47
CA ILE A 95 1.92 -0.80 9.83
C ILE A 95 1.36 -1.93 8.95
N PRO A 96 2.19 -2.64 8.14
CA PRO A 96 1.69 -3.76 7.33
C PRO A 96 1.02 -4.86 8.15
N ALA A 97 1.53 -5.17 9.33
CA ALA A 97 0.95 -6.18 10.21
C ALA A 97 -0.43 -5.75 10.74
N ASP A 98 -0.55 -4.48 11.15
CA ASP A 98 -1.81 -3.92 11.63
C ASP A 98 -2.87 -3.87 10.51
N ILE A 99 -2.48 -3.51 9.29
CA ILE A 99 -3.38 -3.56 8.12
C ILE A 99 -3.85 -4.99 7.82
N ILE A 100 -3.00 -6.00 7.98
CA ILE A 100 -3.41 -7.40 7.81
C ILE A 100 -4.47 -7.78 8.85
N ILE A 101 -4.27 -7.37 10.11
CA ILE A 101 -5.23 -7.61 11.19
C ILE A 101 -6.56 -6.92 10.88
N ILE A 102 -6.53 -5.63 10.54
CA ILE A 102 -7.72 -4.84 10.17
C ILE A 102 -8.46 -5.49 8.99
N GLY A 103 -7.76 -5.83 7.92
CA GLY A 103 -8.38 -6.44 6.74
C GLY A 103 -9.11 -7.75 7.08
N ARG A 104 -8.53 -8.60 7.93
CA ARG A 104 -9.18 -9.82 8.40
C ARG A 104 -10.40 -9.55 9.27
N GLN A 105 -10.34 -8.53 10.14
CA GLN A 105 -11.47 -8.11 10.97
C GLN A 105 -12.65 -7.57 10.14
N VAL A 106 -12.35 -6.84 9.06
CA VAL A 106 -13.33 -6.29 8.12
C VAL A 106 -14.01 -7.38 7.26
N GLY A 107 -13.41 -8.57 7.17
CA GLY A 107 -14.01 -9.71 6.47
C GLY A 107 -13.24 -10.16 5.21
N PHE A 108 -12.06 -9.63 4.97
CA PHE A 108 -11.19 -10.14 3.91
C PHE A 108 -10.52 -11.47 4.28
N ASP A 109 -10.25 -12.30 3.26
CA ASP A 109 -9.25 -13.34 3.33
C ASP A 109 -7.88 -12.72 3.00
N PHE A 110 -6.88 -12.95 3.83
CA PHE A 110 -5.50 -12.59 3.54
C PHE A 110 -4.90 -13.60 2.55
N MET A 111 -4.38 -13.12 1.43
CA MET A 111 -3.89 -13.95 0.32
C MET A 111 -2.36 -13.99 0.23
N GLY A 112 -1.67 -13.25 1.08
CA GLY A 112 -0.21 -13.15 1.11
C GLY A 112 0.29 -11.74 0.84
N ASN A 113 1.60 -11.60 0.92
CA ASN A 113 2.31 -10.35 0.61
C ASN A 113 3.24 -10.56 -0.58
N ILE A 114 3.36 -9.53 -1.41
CA ILE A 114 4.49 -9.37 -2.31
C ILE A 114 5.46 -8.39 -1.65
N ILE A 115 6.71 -8.76 -1.55
CA ILE A 115 7.79 -7.86 -1.12
C ILE A 115 8.23 -7.05 -2.33
N TRP A 116 7.91 -5.77 -2.33
CA TRP A 116 8.41 -4.86 -3.35
C TRP A 116 9.78 -4.35 -2.93
N LYS A 117 10.85 -4.96 -3.44
CA LYS A 117 12.21 -4.48 -3.25
C LYS A 117 12.40 -3.22 -4.09
N LYS A 118 12.39 -2.07 -3.43
CA LYS A 118 12.72 -0.78 -4.03
C LYS A 118 14.21 -0.77 -4.28
N ILE A 119 14.59 -0.95 -5.53
CA ILE A 119 16.00 -0.91 -5.91
C ILE A 119 16.48 0.50 -5.71
N SER A 120 17.35 0.67 -4.78
CA SER A 120 17.93 1.92 -4.53
C SER A 120 19.29 2.10 -5.21
N THR A 121 19.80 3.21 -5.04
CA THR A 121 20.62 4.04 -5.90
C THR A 121 22.02 4.24 -5.42
N THR A 122 22.38 3.79 -4.23
CA THR A 122 23.74 3.90 -3.75
C THR A 122 24.37 2.53 -3.57
N ARG A 123 25.58 2.37 -4.09
CA ARG A 123 26.36 1.14 -3.95
C ARG A 123 26.65 0.78 -2.50
N THR A 124 26.70 1.80 -1.62
CA THR A 124 27.10 1.67 -0.21
C THR A 124 25.96 1.33 0.73
N THR A 125 24.74 1.75 0.42
CA THR A 125 23.58 1.54 1.32
C THR A 125 22.58 0.51 0.79
N GLY A 126 22.91 -0.17 -0.33
CA GLY A 126 21.97 -1.08 -0.98
C GLY A 126 20.66 -0.40 -1.34
N GLY A 127 20.57 0.91 -1.01
CA GLY A 127 19.51 1.73 -1.37
C GLY A 127 18.62 2.30 -0.35
N GLY A 128 18.74 1.91 0.81
CA GLY A 128 18.10 2.54 1.93
C GLY A 128 18.98 3.62 2.55
N GLN A 129 18.38 4.46 3.33
CA GLN A 129 19.11 5.37 4.20
C GLN A 129 19.61 4.57 5.41
N TRP A 130 20.88 4.74 5.78
CA TRP A 130 21.39 4.16 7.00
C TRP A 130 20.68 4.76 8.21
N MET A 131 20.24 3.90 9.11
CA MET A 131 19.50 4.29 10.31
C MET A 131 20.26 3.80 11.55
N GLY A 132 20.24 4.62 12.59
CA GLY A 132 21.00 4.35 13.82
C GLY A 132 22.49 4.55 13.65
N SER A 133 23.30 3.86 14.44
CA SER A 133 24.77 3.92 14.36
C SER A 133 25.29 3.16 13.16
N ILE A 134 26.27 3.76 12.46
CA ILE A 134 26.93 3.14 11.30
C ILE A 134 27.97 2.11 11.76
N TYR A 135 28.68 2.40 12.86
CA TYR A 135 29.87 1.66 13.29
C TYR A 135 29.61 0.75 14.49
N TYR A 136 28.54 0.99 15.25
CA TYR A 136 28.24 0.25 16.47
C TYR A 136 27.00 -0.62 16.26
N PRO A 137 27.15 -1.96 16.06
CA PRO A 137 26.04 -2.85 15.72
C PRO A 137 24.88 -2.83 16.72
N ARG A 138 25.16 -2.63 18.00
CA ARG A 138 24.13 -2.55 19.05
C ARG A 138 23.09 -1.44 18.78
N ASP A 139 23.57 -0.31 18.25
CA ASP A 139 22.73 0.88 18.04
C ASP A 139 22.40 1.07 16.53
N GLY A 140 22.79 0.10 15.70
CA GLY A 140 22.44 0.05 14.29
C GLY A 140 21.01 -0.40 14.08
N GLN A 141 20.38 0.11 13.00
CA GLN A 141 19.02 -0.25 12.60
C GLN A 141 19.02 -0.92 11.23
N ILE A 142 18.06 -1.81 11.00
CA ILE A 142 17.89 -2.45 9.69
C ILE A 142 17.51 -1.39 8.66
N THR A 143 18.22 -1.40 7.54
CA THR A 143 17.87 -0.55 6.40
C THR A 143 16.64 -1.08 5.66
N TYR A 144 15.60 -0.26 5.55
CA TYR A 144 14.39 -0.62 4.82
C TYR A 144 14.57 -0.40 3.32
N GLU A 145 14.77 -1.49 2.58
CA GLU A 145 14.90 -1.47 1.12
C GLU A 145 13.67 -2.04 0.41
N HIS A 146 12.60 -2.25 1.14
CA HIS A 146 11.37 -2.83 0.60
C HIS A 146 10.11 -2.26 1.24
N GLU A 147 9.01 -2.44 0.55
CA GLU A 147 7.65 -2.28 1.04
C GLU A 147 6.85 -3.55 0.78
N TYR A 148 5.65 -3.60 1.30
CA TYR A 148 4.76 -4.74 1.14
C TYR A 148 3.58 -4.37 0.26
N ILE A 149 3.21 -5.25 -0.67
CA ILE A 149 1.92 -5.20 -1.35
C ILE A 149 1.08 -6.31 -0.73
N ILE A 150 0.19 -5.91 0.16
CA ILE A 150 -0.71 -6.82 0.87
C ILE A 150 -1.87 -7.18 -0.05
N LEU A 151 -2.08 -8.48 -0.26
CA LEU A 151 -3.15 -8.98 -1.11
C LEU A 151 -4.28 -9.52 -0.25
N PHE A 152 -5.47 -8.97 -0.45
CA PHE A 152 -6.72 -9.43 0.13
C PHE A 152 -7.69 -9.94 -0.91
N ARG A 153 -8.65 -10.75 -0.48
CA ARG A 153 -9.79 -11.20 -1.28
C ARG A 153 -11.07 -11.04 -0.48
N LYS A 154 -12.10 -10.38 -1.04
CA LYS A 154 -13.43 -10.36 -0.44
C LYS A 154 -14.02 -11.77 -0.46
N ARG A 155 -14.57 -12.22 0.66
CA ARG A 155 -15.21 -13.54 0.75
C ARG A 155 -16.37 -13.65 -0.21
N GLY A 156 -16.60 -14.85 -0.74
CA GLY A 156 -17.69 -15.15 -1.65
C GLY A 156 -17.23 -15.72 -2.98
N ARG A 157 -18.17 -16.05 -3.82
CA ARG A 157 -17.88 -16.61 -5.14
C ARG A 157 -17.64 -15.49 -6.15
N TRP A 158 -16.56 -15.61 -6.88
CA TRP A 158 -16.30 -14.81 -8.05
C TRP A 158 -17.38 -15.10 -9.12
N PRO A 159 -18.03 -14.08 -9.70
CA PRO A 159 -18.84 -14.26 -10.89
C PRO A 159 -17.95 -14.84 -12.02
N ARG A 160 -18.39 -15.90 -12.67
CA ARG A 160 -17.61 -16.49 -13.77
C ARG A 160 -17.55 -15.47 -14.93
N PRO A 161 -16.39 -15.05 -15.39
CA PRO A 161 -16.29 -14.16 -16.53
C PRO A 161 -16.76 -14.87 -17.79
N ALA A 162 -17.28 -14.11 -18.75
CA ALA A 162 -17.61 -14.65 -20.08
C ALA A 162 -16.38 -15.32 -20.72
N PRO A 163 -16.56 -16.40 -21.52
CA PRO A 163 -15.44 -17.15 -22.11
C PRO A 163 -14.42 -16.27 -22.84
N GLU A 164 -14.88 -15.26 -23.56
CA GLU A 164 -14.02 -14.30 -24.29
C GLU A 164 -13.15 -13.44 -23.35
N HIS A 165 -13.69 -12.99 -22.21
CA HIS A 165 -12.92 -12.23 -21.21
C HIS A 165 -11.90 -13.13 -20.53
N ARG A 166 -12.25 -14.40 -20.32
CA ARG A 166 -11.32 -15.38 -19.77
C ARG A 166 -10.14 -15.63 -20.69
N GLU A 167 -10.36 -15.79 -21.99
CA GLU A 167 -9.29 -15.96 -22.96
C GLU A 167 -8.42 -14.70 -23.09
N LYS A 168 -9.02 -13.50 -23.11
CA LYS A 168 -8.28 -12.23 -23.12
C LYS A 168 -7.38 -12.04 -21.91
N SER A 169 -7.75 -12.61 -20.75
CA SER A 169 -6.96 -12.54 -19.50
C SER A 169 -5.94 -13.66 -19.33
N LYS A 170 -5.82 -14.55 -20.28
CA LYS A 170 -4.92 -15.71 -20.23
C LYS A 170 -3.46 -15.29 -20.26
N LEU A 171 -2.71 -15.73 -19.29
CA LEU A 171 -1.27 -15.48 -19.19
C LEU A 171 -0.46 -16.59 -19.87
N THR A 172 0.65 -16.20 -20.46
CA THR A 172 1.69 -17.16 -20.86
C THR A 172 2.39 -17.76 -19.63
N LYS A 173 3.04 -18.90 -19.77
CA LYS A 173 3.87 -19.50 -18.69
C LYS A 173 4.93 -18.52 -18.19
N ARG A 174 5.55 -17.74 -19.09
CA ARG A 174 6.56 -16.73 -18.76
C ARG A 174 5.96 -15.64 -17.88
N GLN A 175 4.85 -15.00 -18.30
CA GLN A 175 4.16 -13.97 -17.51
C GLN A 175 3.73 -14.50 -16.14
N ARG A 176 3.16 -15.73 -16.10
CA ARG A 176 2.77 -16.35 -14.83
C ARG A 176 3.96 -16.56 -13.90
N SER A 177 5.09 -17.05 -14.42
CA SER A 177 6.31 -17.28 -13.63
C SER A 177 6.99 -16.01 -13.18
N GLU A 178 6.85 -14.92 -13.92
CA GLU A 178 7.44 -13.62 -13.61
C GLU A 178 6.57 -12.80 -12.65
N TRP A 179 5.27 -12.68 -12.94
CA TRP A 179 4.37 -11.77 -12.21
C TRP A 179 3.88 -12.32 -10.87
N PHE A 180 3.82 -13.65 -10.70
CA PHE A 180 3.36 -14.27 -9.47
C PHE A 180 4.49 -14.63 -8.50
N ARG A 181 5.58 -13.90 -8.55
CA ARG A 181 6.65 -14.02 -7.56
C ARG A 181 6.29 -13.26 -6.29
N GLY A 182 6.73 -13.81 -5.15
CA GLY A 182 6.58 -13.16 -3.85
C GLY A 182 7.55 -11.99 -3.64
N ILE A 183 8.51 -11.78 -4.53
CA ILE A 183 9.46 -10.65 -4.49
C ILE A 183 9.50 -9.99 -5.87
N TRP A 184 9.17 -8.70 -5.89
CA TRP A 184 9.26 -7.86 -7.08
C TRP A 184 10.45 -6.91 -6.95
N ARG A 185 11.25 -6.83 -8.00
CA ARG A 185 12.39 -5.91 -8.11
C ARG A 185 12.06 -4.85 -9.15
N ILE A 186 11.31 -3.85 -8.73
CA ILE A 186 10.86 -2.75 -9.59
C ILE A 186 11.47 -1.48 -9.01
N ALA A 187 12.24 -0.75 -9.83
CA ALA A 187 12.79 0.53 -9.41
C ALA A 187 11.66 1.53 -9.11
N PRO A 188 11.76 2.30 -8.02
CA PRO A 188 10.81 3.37 -7.75
C PRO A 188 10.94 4.45 -8.84
N GLU A 189 9.81 5.06 -9.21
CA GLU A 189 9.84 6.24 -10.07
C GLU A 189 10.41 7.42 -9.27
N ARG A 190 11.24 8.24 -9.94
CA ARG A 190 11.88 9.38 -9.30
C ARG A 190 11.25 10.67 -9.77
N GLN A 191 10.93 11.56 -8.85
CA GLN A 191 10.42 12.90 -9.15
C GLN A 191 11.29 13.66 -10.17
N ASN A 192 12.61 13.51 -10.08
CA ASN A 192 13.55 14.20 -10.96
C ASN A 192 13.45 13.81 -12.44
N LYS A 193 12.86 12.65 -12.76
CA LYS A 193 12.65 12.22 -14.15
C LYS A 193 11.51 12.97 -14.83
N HIS A 194 10.56 13.49 -14.05
CA HIS A 194 9.33 14.12 -14.52
C HIS A 194 9.12 15.48 -13.85
N ALA A 195 10.19 16.27 -13.75
CA ALA A 195 10.19 17.56 -13.04
C ALA A 195 9.05 18.51 -13.48
N ALA A 196 8.56 18.37 -14.72
CA ALA A 196 7.43 19.15 -15.21
C ALA A 196 6.08 18.74 -14.57
N MET A 197 5.91 17.46 -14.19
CA MET A 197 4.70 16.93 -13.56
C MET A 197 4.65 17.20 -12.04
N PHE A 198 5.81 17.48 -11.43
CA PHE A 198 5.96 17.58 -9.98
C PHE A 198 6.49 18.93 -9.52
N ARG A 199 6.23 20.00 -10.29
CA ARG A 199 6.75 21.34 -10.01
C ARG A 199 6.34 21.93 -8.67
N ASP A 200 5.21 21.48 -8.13
CA ASP A 200 4.68 21.91 -6.83
C ASP A 200 5.06 20.97 -5.67
N GLY A 201 5.79 19.90 -5.94
CA GLY A 201 6.25 18.93 -4.93
C GLY A 201 5.13 18.11 -4.28
N ARG A 202 3.90 18.20 -4.77
CA ARG A 202 2.76 17.43 -4.27
C ARG A 202 2.50 16.20 -5.13
N TRP A 203 2.21 15.13 -4.45
CA TRP A 203 1.73 13.85 -4.98
C TRP A 203 0.26 13.73 -4.66
#